data_06d354a4cb0ac13261875238fd0e6f97
#
_entry.id   06d354a4cb0ac13261875238fd0e6f97
#
_cell.length_a   1.000
_cell.length_b   1.000
_cell.length_c   1.000
_cell.angle_alpha   90.00
_cell.angle_beta   90.00
_cell.angle_gamma   90.00
#
_symmetry.space_group_name_H-M   'P 1'
#
loop_
_entity.id
_entity.type
_entity.pdbx_description
1 polymer ?
#
loop_
_entity_poly.entity_id
_entity_poly.type
_entity_poly.pdbx_seq_one_letter_code
_entity_poly.pdbx_strand_id
1 'polypeptide(L)'
;MPTITDWLMVIITVIYVVATIFICIANLKSAKAAREQTEEMKKQFLAINRPCVSAEIIYLKRMFWVLRFNNNGNQVSYNTKIILDEEFVNSVEDECKGPLKELRNRVCTIGVNQHYDIFIGTNKYRDLPQKKNIKGTIISHDISGKEFSDNFEIEIENYVIFYSTTSESEDLIKEIKKTNEYLKNISSNLNHRNK
;
A
#
# COMPACT_ATOMS: atom_id res chain seq x y z
N MET A 1 10.47 39.80 71.11
CA MET A 1 11.23 40.15 69.89
C MET A 1 11.44 38.90 69.08
N PRO A 2 11.17 38.89 67.79
CA PRO A 2 11.42 37.70 66.98
C PRO A 2 12.90 37.33 66.98
N THR A 3 13.18 36.05 67.11
CA THR A 3 14.53 35.52 67.16
C THR A 3 15.14 35.46 65.74
N ILE A 4 16.47 35.40 65.62
CA ILE A 4 17.12 35.25 64.31
C ILE A 4 16.64 33.98 63.60
N THR A 5 16.30 32.95 64.32
CA THR A 5 15.74 31.67 63.85
C THR A 5 14.37 31.88 63.17
N ASP A 6 13.51 32.77 63.68
CA ASP A 6 12.18 33.03 63.15
C ASP A 6 12.30 33.70 61.76
N TRP A 7 13.25 34.66 61.61
CA TRP A 7 13.55 35.31 60.34
C TRP A 7 14.12 34.36 59.29
N LEU A 8 15.00 33.43 59.71
CA LEU A 8 15.54 32.40 58.84
C LEU A 8 14.42 31.46 58.31
N MET A 9 13.50 31.02 59.15
CA MET A 9 12.35 30.23 58.79
C MET A 9 11.47 30.93 57.72
N VAL A 10 11.20 32.21 57.91
CA VAL A 10 10.40 32.99 56.97
C VAL A 10 11.10 33.08 55.60
N ILE A 11 12.39 33.35 55.56
CA ILE A 11 13.16 33.41 54.31
C ILE A 11 13.13 32.04 53.58
N ILE A 12 13.37 30.96 54.26
CA ILE A 12 13.32 29.60 53.69
C ILE A 12 11.92 29.30 53.12
N THR A 13 10.86 29.67 53.85
CA THR A 13 9.48 29.45 53.43
C THR A 13 9.18 30.26 52.14
N VAL A 14 9.62 31.50 52.07
CA VAL A 14 9.44 32.32 50.86
C VAL A 14 10.16 31.70 49.65
N ILE A 15 11.40 31.25 49.81
CA ILE A 15 12.17 30.58 48.75
C ILE A 15 11.44 29.33 48.29
N TYR A 16 10.92 28.50 49.23
CA TYR A 16 10.17 27.30 48.94
C TYR A 16 8.88 27.58 48.13
N VAL A 17 8.13 28.62 48.53
CA VAL A 17 6.91 29.01 47.81
C VAL A 17 7.24 29.49 46.38
N VAL A 18 8.28 30.31 46.20
CA VAL A 18 8.70 30.75 44.90
C VAL A 18 9.13 29.57 44.01
N ALA A 19 9.95 28.67 44.54
CA ALA A 19 10.36 27.46 43.85
C ALA A 19 9.15 26.59 43.42
N THR A 20 8.18 26.42 44.34
CA THR A 20 6.94 25.66 44.05
C THR A 20 6.13 26.30 42.90
N ILE A 21 6.03 27.62 42.85
CA ILE A 21 5.36 28.32 41.75
C ILE A 21 6.07 28.06 40.41
N PHE A 22 7.39 28.10 40.37
CA PHE A 22 8.17 27.80 39.16
C PHE A 22 7.96 26.35 38.70
N ILE A 23 7.94 25.39 39.66
CA ILE A 23 7.68 23.98 39.34
C ILE A 23 6.25 23.83 38.78
N CYS A 24 5.25 24.48 39.35
CA CYS A 24 3.88 24.44 38.82
C CYS A 24 3.80 24.97 37.38
N ILE A 25 4.45 26.10 37.10
CA ILE A 25 4.47 26.69 35.76
C ILE A 25 5.18 25.75 34.78
N ALA A 26 6.33 25.16 35.18
CA ALA A 26 7.06 24.20 34.35
C ALA A 26 6.21 22.96 34.05
N ASN A 27 5.50 22.42 35.07
CA ASN A 27 4.62 21.26 34.92
C ASN A 27 3.43 21.57 33.97
N LEU A 28 2.84 22.75 34.04
CA LEU A 28 1.78 23.16 33.13
C LEU A 28 2.27 23.24 31.68
N LYS A 29 3.45 23.80 31.46
CA LYS A 29 4.08 23.83 30.11
C LYS A 29 4.37 22.42 29.59
N SER A 30 4.94 21.55 30.46
CA SER A 30 5.22 20.16 30.10
C SER A 30 3.93 19.38 29.78
N ALA A 31 2.86 19.56 30.53
CA ALA A 31 1.57 18.93 30.29
C ALA A 31 0.96 19.40 28.96
N LYS A 32 1.09 20.68 28.61
CA LYS A 32 0.64 21.21 27.32
C LYS A 32 1.45 20.60 26.17
N ALA A 33 2.77 20.60 26.26
CA ALA A 33 3.64 19.98 25.24
C ALA A 33 3.37 18.49 25.06
N ALA A 34 3.14 17.75 26.15
CA ALA A 34 2.77 16.32 26.08
C ALA A 34 1.44 16.10 25.35
N ARG A 35 0.44 16.96 25.55
CA ARG A 35 -0.84 16.89 24.81
C ARG A 35 -0.64 17.14 23.32
N GLU A 36 0.08 18.19 22.97
CA GLU A 36 0.40 18.53 21.57
C GLU A 36 1.14 17.37 20.89
N GLN A 37 2.14 16.78 21.56
CA GLN A 37 2.85 15.62 21.07
C GLN A 37 1.94 14.41 20.87
N THR A 38 1.02 14.16 21.79
CA THR A 38 0.05 13.05 21.68
C THR A 38 -0.89 13.25 20.50
N GLU A 39 -1.35 14.48 20.25
CA GLU A 39 -2.18 14.80 19.08
C GLU A 39 -1.42 14.62 17.77
N GLU A 40 -0.17 15.07 17.70
CA GLU A 40 0.68 14.84 16.52
C GLU A 40 0.96 13.36 16.27
N MET A 41 1.26 12.59 17.31
CA MET A 41 1.42 11.13 17.21
C MET A 41 0.13 10.46 16.71
N LYS A 42 -1.04 10.90 17.19
CA LYS A 42 -2.32 10.39 16.70
C LYS A 42 -2.55 10.70 15.22
N LYS A 43 -2.24 11.91 14.79
CA LYS A 43 -2.33 12.29 13.36
C LYS A 43 -1.39 11.44 12.49
N GLN A 44 -0.14 11.26 12.92
CA GLN A 44 0.84 10.41 12.23
C GLN A 44 0.37 8.95 12.18
N PHE A 45 -0.14 8.43 13.30
CA PHE A 45 -0.69 7.08 13.33
C PHE A 45 -1.84 6.87 12.35
N LEU A 46 -2.78 7.82 12.28
CA LEU A 46 -3.89 7.76 11.34
C LEU A 46 -3.43 7.95 9.88
N ALA A 47 -2.38 8.71 9.63
CA ALA A 47 -1.82 8.89 8.30
C ALA A 47 -1.09 7.64 7.78
N ILE A 48 -0.39 6.92 8.66
CA ILE A 48 0.33 5.69 8.33
C ILE A 48 -0.63 4.50 8.25
N ASN A 49 -1.58 4.42 9.17
CA ASN A 49 -2.58 3.34 9.22
C ASN A 49 -3.80 3.71 8.36
N ARG A 50 -3.63 3.67 7.05
CA ARG A 50 -4.72 3.81 6.07
C ARG A 50 -4.61 2.74 4.99
N PRO A 51 -5.69 2.41 4.29
CA PRO A 51 -5.56 1.68 3.05
C PRO A 51 -4.78 2.52 2.04
N CYS A 52 -3.93 1.89 1.26
CA CYS A 52 -3.14 2.53 0.22
C CYS A 52 -3.13 1.62 -1.00
N VAL A 53 -4.07 1.85 -1.92
CA VAL A 53 -4.21 1.03 -3.11
C VAL A 53 -3.44 1.69 -4.25
N SER A 54 -2.44 0.99 -4.77
CA SER A 54 -1.66 1.39 -5.94
C SER A 54 -2.02 0.55 -7.15
N ALA A 55 -1.93 1.16 -8.33
CA ALA A 55 -2.13 0.48 -9.61
C ALA A 55 -0.79 0.17 -10.26
N GLU A 56 -0.65 -1.03 -10.81
CA GLU A 56 0.51 -1.45 -11.61
C GLU A 56 0.07 -2.29 -12.80
N ILE A 57 0.90 -2.36 -13.84
CA ILE A 57 0.71 -3.29 -14.96
C ILE A 57 1.55 -4.52 -14.71
N ILE A 58 0.96 -5.68 -14.92
CA ILE A 58 1.67 -6.96 -14.93
C ILE A 58 1.41 -7.71 -16.23
N TYR A 59 2.39 -8.51 -16.64
CA TYR A 59 2.32 -9.32 -17.84
C TYR A 59 2.35 -10.80 -17.46
N LEU A 60 1.19 -11.44 -17.51
CA LEU A 60 1.05 -12.82 -17.07
C LEU A 60 1.22 -13.80 -18.23
N LYS A 61 1.96 -14.89 -17.99
CA LYS A 61 2.17 -16.00 -18.93
C LYS A 61 2.62 -15.56 -20.33
N ARG A 62 3.33 -14.42 -20.43
CA ARG A 62 3.79 -13.83 -21.70
C ARG A 62 2.68 -13.60 -22.73
N MET A 63 1.45 -13.45 -22.28
CA MET A 63 0.29 -13.32 -23.15
C MET A 63 -0.71 -12.26 -22.69
N PHE A 64 -0.90 -12.11 -21.39
CA PHE A 64 -1.99 -11.33 -20.83
C PHE A 64 -1.48 -10.07 -20.14
N TRP A 65 -1.99 -8.93 -20.57
CA TRP A 65 -1.80 -7.64 -19.91
C TRP A 65 -2.89 -7.48 -18.86
N VAL A 66 -2.48 -7.23 -17.63
CA VAL A 66 -3.34 -7.14 -16.47
C VAL A 66 -3.01 -5.86 -15.71
N LEU A 67 -4.05 -5.11 -15.37
CA LEU A 67 -3.97 -3.99 -14.46
C LEU A 67 -4.25 -4.54 -13.05
N ARG A 68 -3.26 -4.44 -12.19
CA ARG A 68 -3.29 -4.93 -10.81
C ARG A 68 -3.42 -3.77 -9.85
N PHE A 69 -4.30 -3.91 -8.88
CA PHE A 69 -4.49 -2.96 -7.79
C PHE A 69 -4.05 -3.62 -6.49
N ASN A 70 -2.89 -3.20 -5.95
CA ASN A 70 -2.32 -3.72 -4.71
C ASN A 70 -2.67 -2.82 -3.54
N ASN A 71 -3.13 -3.39 -2.44
CA ASN A 71 -3.22 -2.66 -1.19
C ASN A 71 -1.91 -2.79 -0.39
N ASN A 72 -1.06 -1.79 -0.51
CA ASN A 72 0.22 -1.67 0.19
C ASN A 72 0.08 -0.95 1.54
N GLY A 73 -1.16 -0.62 1.94
CA GLY A 73 -1.45 0.02 3.21
C GLY A 73 -1.52 -0.97 4.39
N ASN A 74 -1.61 -0.41 5.58
CA ASN A 74 -1.68 -1.19 6.84
C ASN A 74 -3.12 -1.55 7.24
N GLN A 75 -4.12 -1.15 6.45
CA GLN A 75 -5.54 -1.48 6.66
C GLN A 75 -6.17 -2.07 5.41
N VAL A 76 -7.23 -2.82 5.61
CA VAL A 76 -8.08 -3.33 4.54
C VAL A 76 -8.74 -2.16 3.81
N SER A 77 -8.73 -2.18 2.50
CA SER A 77 -9.43 -1.24 1.63
C SER A 77 -10.86 -1.74 1.41
N TYR A 78 -11.82 -1.11 2.07
CA TYR A 78 -13.24 -1.45 1.91
C TYR A 78 -13.89 -0.61 0.82
N ASN A 79 -14.93 -1.17 0.20
CA ASN A 79 -15.73 -0.49 -0.81
C ASN A 79 -14.86 0.20 -1.89
N THR A 80 -13.78 -0.47 -2.26
CA THR A 80 -12.83 0.05 -3.24
C THR A 80 -13.50 0.12 -4.59
N LYS A 81 -13.57 1.32 -5.14
CA LYS A 81 -14.12 1.63 -6.46
C LYS A 81 -13.01 2.13 -7.36
N ILE A 82 -12.94 1.57 -8.56
CA ILE A 82 -11.92 1.93 -9.55
C ILE A 82 -12.62 2.59 -10.73
N ILE A 83 -12.21 3.81 -11.06
CA ILE A 83 -12.75 4.60 -12.16
C ILE A 83 -11.62 4.83 -13.14
N LEU A 84 -11.70 4.21 -14.30
CA LEU A 84 -10.72 4.37 -15.39
C LEU A 84 -11.14 5.50 -16.31
N ASP A 85 -10.16 6.17 -16.90
CA ASP A 85 -10.37 7.20 -17.91
C ASP A 85 -11.02 6.58 -19.17
N GLU A 86 -11.98 7.28 -19.74
CA GLU A 86 -12.70 6.84 -20.93
C GLU A 86 -11.82 6.78 -22.17
N GLU A 87 -10.81 7.66 -22.29
CA GLU A 87 -9.85 7.62 -23.40
C GLU A 87 -9.06 6.31 -23.40
N PHE A 88 -8.59 5.89 -22.21
CA PHE A 88 -7.92 4.61 -22.04
C PHE A 88 -8.86 3.45 -22.37
N VAL A 89 -10.05 3.42 -21.77
CA VAL A 89 -11.03 2.34 -21.97
C VAL A 89 -11.45 2.19 -23.43
N ASN A 90 -11.51 3.28 -24.18
CA ASN A 90 -11.83 3.25 -25.61
C ASN A 90 -10.63 2.81 -26.48
N SER A 91 -9.41 2.87 -25.97
CA SER A 91 -8.19 2.47 -26.68
C SER A 91 -7.86 0.98 -26.61
N VAL A 92 -8.48 0.22 -25.72
CA VAL A 92 -8.25 -1.23 -25.59
C VAL A 92 -9.04 -2.04 -26.63
N GLU A 93 -8.74 -3.34 -26.69
CA GLU A 93 -9.47 -4.30 -27.56
C GLU A 93 -10.98 -4.29 -27.22
N ASP A 94 -11.85 -4.41 -28.24
CA ASP A 94 -13.31 -4.31 -28.08
C ASP A 94 -13.88 -5.28 -27.04
N GLU A 95 -13.30 -6.47 -26.94
CA GLU A 95 -13.69 -7.50 -25.98
C GLU A 95 -13.46 -7.06 -24.52
N CYS A 96 -12.49 -6.18 -24.29
CA CYS A 96 -12.14 -5.69 -22.95
C CYS A 96 -12.93 -4.43 -22.55
N LYS A 97 -13.46 -3.66 -23.51
CA LYS A 97 -14.16 -2.39 -23.25
C LYS A 97 -15.35 -2.53 -22.33
N GLY A 98 -16.19 -3.55 -22.55
CA GLY A 98 -17.39 -3.79 -21.77
C GLY A 98 -17.08 -3.97 -20.28
N PRO A 99 -16.29 -4.97 -19.89
CA PRO A 99 -15.88 -5.22 -18.50
C PRO A 99 -15.21 -4.01 -17.84
N LEU A 100 -14.35 -3.27 -18.56
CA LEU A 100 -13.67 -2.09 -18.03
C LEU A 100 -14.65 -0.91 -17.78
N LYS A 101 -15.65 -0.72 -18.63
CA LYS A 101 -16.70 0.28 -18.40
C LYS A 101 -17.57 -0.03 -17.20
N GLU A 102 -17.86 -1.31 -16.98
CA GLU A 102 -18.66 -1.74 -15.82
C GLU A 102 -17.91 -1.61 -14.50
N LEU A 103 -16.58 -1.56 -14.53
CA LEU A 103 -15.74 -1.50 -13.33
C LEU A 103 -16.11 -0.34 -12.41
N ARG A 104 -16.47 0.82 -12.97
CA ARG A 104 -16.90 2.00 -12.21
C ARG A 104 -18.16 1.77 -11.37
N ASN A 105 -18.95 0.75 -11.70
CA ASN A 105 -20.17 0.38 -10.97
C ASN A 105 -19.94 -0.75 -9.95
N ARG A 106 -18.75 -1.36 -9.96
CA ARG A 106 -18.37 -2.44 -9.04
C ARG A 106 -17.59 -1.89 -7.88
N VAL A 107 -17.76 -2.52 -6.74
CA VAL A 107 -16.96 -2.29 -5.55
C VAL A 107 -16.33 -3.60 -5.11
N CYS A 108 -15.10 -3.54 -4.63
CA CYS A 108 -14.40 -4.70 -4.08
C CYS A 108 -13.78 -4.36 -2.73
N THR A 109 -13.36 -5.39 -2.01
CA THR A 109 -12.56 -5.24 -0.79
C THR A 109 -11.19 -5.82 -1.06
N ILE A 110 -10.14 -5.05 -0.79
CA ILE A 110 -8.76 -5.49 -1.00
C ILE A 110 -8.08 -5.56 0.38
N GLY A 111 -7.76 -6.77 0.82
CA GLY A 111 -7.05 -7.01 2.08
C GLY A 111 -5.63 -6.44 2.06
N VAL A 112 -5.01 -6.35 3.23
CA VAL A 112 -3.61 -5.93 3.35
C VAL A 112 -2.71 -6.90 2.59
N ASN A 113 -1.80 -6.37 1.76
CA ASN A 113 -0.93 -7.16 0.86
C ASN A 113 -1.70 -8.08 -0.12
N GLN A 114 -2.98 -7.81 -0.35
CA GLN A 114 -3.77 -8.47 -1.38
C GLN A 114 -3.94 -7.59 -2.60
N HIS A 115 -4.29 -8.21 -3.72
CA HIS A 115 -4.48 -7.50 -4.98
C HIS A 115 -5.81 -7.87 -5.64
N TYR A 116 -6.25 -6.98 -6.53
CA TYR A 116 -7.38 -7.16 -7.43
C TYR A 116 -6.90 -6.97 -8.86
N ASP A 117 -7.05 -8.00 -9.69
CA ASP A 117 -6.54 -8.05 -11.06
C ASP A 117 -7.65 -7.86 -12.09
N ILE A 118 -7.37 -7.01 -13.07
CA ILE A 118 -8.27 -6.73 -14.18
C ILE A 118 -7.54 -6.97 -15.48
N PHE A 119 -8.10 -7.83 -16.31
CA PHE A 119 -7.59 -8.10 -17.64
C PHE A 119 -7.84 -6.91 -18.58
N ILE A 120 -6.79 -6.43 -19.26
CA ILE A 120 -6.88 -5.28 -20.17
C ILE A 120 -6.55 -5.63 -21.63
N GLY A 121 -5.95 -6.78 -21.90
CA GLY A 121 -5.68 -7.22 -23.27
C GLY A 121 -4.71 -8.38 -23.36
N THR A 122 -4.51 -8.83 -24.60
CA THR A 122 -3.55 -9.85 -24.98
C THR A 122 -2.28 -9.22 -25.58
N ASN A 123 -1.42 -10.05 -26.19
CA ASN A 123 -0.29 -9.55 -26.96
C ASN A 123 -0.69 -8.58 -28.10
N LYS A 124 -1.92 -8.67 -28.59
CA LYS A 124 -2.46 -7.73 -29.59
C LYS A 124 -2.52 -6.31 -29.05
N TYR A 125 -2.80 -6.15 -27.76
CA TYR A 125 -2.80 -4.85 -27.10
C TYR A 125 -1.43 -4.16 -27.19
N ARG A 126 -0.32 -4.90 -27.12
CA ARG A 126 1.03 -4.36 -27.29
C ARG A 126 1.24 -3.71 -28.65
N ASP A 127 0.63 -4.27 -29.68
CA ASP A 127 0.85 -3.87 -31.07
C ASP A 127 -0.18 -2.83 -31.56
N LEU A 128 -1.11 -2.39 -30.67
CA LEU A 128 -2.06 -1.34 -31.01
C LEU A 128 -1.36 0.01 -31.25
N PRO A 129 -1.66 0.70 -32.36
CA PRO A 129 -0.95 1.93 -32.74
C PRO A 129 -1.32 3.16 -31.90
N GLN A 130 -2.40 3.11 -31.15
CA GLN A 130 -2.96 4.25 -30.39
C GLN A 130 -3.15 3.93 -28.91
N LYS A 131 -2.13 3.35 -28.28
CA LYS A 131 -2.17 3.12 -26.84
C LYS A 131 -2.23 4.46 -26.09
N LYS A 132 -3.11 4.53 -25.12
CA LYS A 132 -3.23 5.67 -24.20
C LYS A 132 -2.69 5.28 -22.84
N ASN A 133 -2.10 6.24 -22.14
CA ASN A 133 -1.72 6.05 -20.74
C ASN A 133 -2.93 5.60 -19.92
N ILE A 134 -2.70 4.69 -18.98
CA ILE A 134 -3.75 4.25 -18.07
C ILE A 134 -3.88 5.29 -16.98
N LYS A 135 -5.00 5.99 -16.98
CA LYS A 135 -5.33 6.98 -15.96
C LYS A 135 -6.61 6.57 -15.24
N GLY A 136 -6.71 6.96 -14.00
CA GLY A 136 -7.92 6.70 -13.25
C GLY A 136 -7.86 7.19 -11.83
N THR A 137 -8.94 6.92 -11.11
CA THR A 137 -9.10 7.26 -9.70
C THR A 137 -9.51 6.02 -8.93
N ILE A 138 -8.87 5.79 -7.80
CA ILE A 138 -9.20 4.75 -6.85
C ILE A 138 -9.86 5.42 -5.65
N ILE A 139 -11.09 5.06 -5.36
CA ILE A 139 -11.83 5.50 -4.17
C ILE A 139 -11.88 4.32 -3.21
N SER A 140 -11.43 4.50 -1.99
CA SER A 140 -11.35 3.45 -0.98
C SER A 140 -11.82 3.96 0.38
N HIS A 141 -12.22 3.05 1.27
CA HIS A 141 -12.65 3.41 2.62
C HIS A 141 -11.85 2.59 3.64
N ASP A 142 -11.55 3.20 4.78
CA ASP A 142 -11.00 2.48 5.92
C ASP A 142 -12.12 1.80 6.75
N ILE A 143 -11.74 1.12 7.83
CA ILE A 143 -12.66 0.44 8.73
C ILE A 143 -13.63 1.42 9.43
N SER A 144 -13.28 2.69 9.54
CA SER A 144 -14.13 3.73 10.11
C SER A 144 -15.13 4.32 9.11
N GLY A 145 -15.04 3.93 7.84
CA GLY A 145 -15.83 4.47 6.75
C GLY A 145 -15.29 5.79 6.18
N LYS A 146 -14.08 6.20 6.56
CA LYS A 146 -13.43 7.38 5.99
C LYS A 146 -13.01 7.09 4.56
N GLU A 147 -13.40 7.97 3.64
CA GLU A 147 -13.07 7.87 2.23
C GLU A 147 -11.66 8.44 1.93
N PHE A 148 -10.96 7.75 1.04
CA PHE A 148 -9.70 8.16 0.44
C PHE A 148 -9.85 8.09 -1.07
N SER A 149 -9.31 9.09 -1.77
CA SER A 149 -9.35 9.16 -3.24
C SER A 149 -7.94 9.45 -3.75
N ASP A 150 -7.38 8.51 -4.49
CA ASP A 150 -6.04 8.58 -5.05
C ASP A 150 -6.13 8.48 -6.59
N ASN A 151 -5.51 9.43 -7.29
CA ASN A 151 -5.38 9.39 -8.74
C ASN A 151 -4.12 8.63 -9.11
N PHE A 152 -4.17 7.89 -10.21
CA PHE A 152 -3.01 7.21 -10.76
C PHE A 152 -2.88 7.42 -12.26
N GLU A 153 -1.65 7.40 -12.73
CA GLU A 153 -1.30 7.42 -14.15
C GLU A 153 -0.15 6.44 -14.39
N ILE A 154 -0.29 5.59 -15.40
CA ILE A 154 0.70 4.60 -15.79
C ILE A 154 1.02 4.80 -17.27
N GLU A 155 2.27 5.07 -17.58
CA GLU A 155 2.78 5.16 -18.94
C GLU A 155 3.08 3.76 -19.48
N ILE A 156 2.24 3.28 -20.39
CA ILE A 156 2.32 1.90 -20.91
C ILE A 156 3.63 1.65 -21.66
N GLU A 157 4.12 2.63 -22.38
CA GLU A 157 5.32 2.50 -23.21
C GLU A 157 6.55 2.10 -22.38
N ASN A 158 6.66 2.59 -21.16
CA ASN A 158 7.75 2.23 -20.25
C ASN A 158 7.71 0.76 -19.85
N TYR A 159 6.54 0.14 -19.80
CA TYR A 159 6.37 -1.26 -19.42
C TYR A 159 6.59 -2.23 -20.58
N VAL A 160 6.30 -1.82 -21.82
CA VAL A 160 6.53 -2.67 -23.02
C VAL A 160 8.00 -3.06 -23.17
N ILE A 161 8.92 -2.16 -22.81
CA ILE A 161 10.37 -2.41 -22.85
C ILE A 161 10.79 -3.41 -21.77
N PHE A 162 10.22 -3.32 -20.56
CA PHE A 162 10.59 -4.17 -19.42
C PHE A 162 10.12 -5.62 -19.57
N TYR A 163 8.96 -5.85 -20.15
CA TYR A 163 8.38 -7.19 -20.28
C TYR A 163 8.82 -7.99 -21.50
N SER A 164 9.76 -7.47 -22.29
CA SER A 164 10.45 -8.26 -23.32
C SER A 164 11.45 -9.27 -22.75
N THR A 165 11.84 -9.11 -21.48
CA THR A 165 12.76 -10.01 -20.77
C THR A 165 11.98 -11.04 -19.95
N THR A 166 12.55 -12.26 -19.83
CA THR A 166 12.00 -13.34 -18.98
C THR A 166 11.82 -12.88 -17.55
N SER A 167 10.66 -13.11 -16.95
CA SER A 167 10.47 -12.84 -15.53
C SER A 167 11.27 -13.87 -14.71
N GLU A 168 11.99 -13.43 -13.68
CA GLU A 168 12.75 -14.29 -12.75
C GLU A 168 11.90 -15.42 -12.18
N SER A 169 10.61 -15.18 -11.93
CA SER A 169 9.67 -16.19 -11.45
C SER A 169 9.40 -17.30 -12.47
N GLU A 170 9.40 -17.01 -13.77
CA GLU A 170 9.24 -18.04 -14.81
C GLU A 170 10.48 -18.89 -14.96
N ASP A 171 11.66 -18.31 -14.84
CA ASP A 171 12.91 -19.06 -14.86
C ASP A 171 13.03 -19.96 -13.62
N LEU A 172 12.60 -19.49 -12.45
CA LEU A 172 12.52 -20.31 -11.23
C LEU A 172 11.55 -21.49 -11.40
N ILE A 173 10.37 -21.27 -11.95
CA ILE A 173 9.39 -22.36 -12.22
C ILE A 173 9.97 -23.38 -13.21
N LYS A 174 10.72 -22.93 -14.22
CA LYS A 174 11.36 -23.81 -15.19
C LYS A 174 12.45 -24.67 -14.55
N GLU A 175 13.26 -24.09 -13.66
CA GLU A 175 14.28 -24.84 -12.93
C GLU A 175 13.67 -25.81 -11.91
N ILE A 176 12.58 -25.45 -11.23
CA ILE A 176 11.83 -26.36 -10.34
C ILE A 176 11.26 -27.54 -11.14
N LYS A 177 10.71 -27.32 -12.35
CA LYS A 177 10.23 -28.41 -13.21
C LYS A 177 11.34 -29.36 -13.62
N LYS A 178 12.50 -28.84 -14.03
CA LYS A 178 13.67 -29.67 -14.36
C LYS A 178 14.14 -30.48 -13.15
N THR A 179 14.21 -29.86 -11.98
CA THR A 179 14.59 -30.57 -10.74
C THR A 179 13.62 -31.72 -10.44
N ASN A 180 12.32 -31.51 -10.60
CA ASN A 180 11.32 -32.56 -10.41
C ASN A 180 11.47 -33.72 -11.43
N GLU A 181 11.84 -33.44 -12.67
CA GLU A 181 12.14 -34.45 -13.68
C GLU A 181 13.40 -35.26 -13.31
N TYR A 182 14.46 -34.62 -12.84
CA TYR A 182 15.65 -35.31 -12.34
C TYR A 182 15.34 -36.21 -11.14
N LEU A 183 14.54 -35.74 -10.19
CA LEU A 183 14.11 -36.57 -9.04
C LEU A 183 13.28 -37.78 -9.45
N LYS A 184 12.38 -37.65 -10.42
CA LYS A 184 11.64 -38.80 -10.99
C LYS A 184 12.58 -39.80 -11.62
N ASN A 185 13.55 -39.34 -12.41
CA ASN A 185 14.52 -40.23 -13.07
C ASN A 185 15.40 -40.96 -12.04
N ILE A 186 15.84 -40.29 -10.98
CA ILE A 186 16.59 -40.93 -9.89
C ILE A 186 15.72 -41.98 -9.18
N SER A 187 14.48 -41.63 -8.85
CA SER A 187 13.54 -42.56 -8.20
C SER A 187 13.27 -43.83 -9.05
N SER A 188 13.09 -43.66 -10.37
CA SER A 188 12.91 -44.78 -11.28
C SER A 188 14.13 -45.70 -11.37
N ASN A 189 15.34 -45.11 -11.43
CA ASN A 189 16.60 -45.86 -11.47
C ASN A 189 16.89 -46.64 -10.17
N LEU A 190 16.51 -46.05 -9.01
CA LEU A 190 16.62 -46.75 -7.72
C LEU A 190 15.66 -47.92 -7.62
N ASN A 191 14.44 -47.79 -8.13
CA ASN A 191 13.46 -48.89 -8.16
C ASN A 191 13.85 -50.02 -9.11
N HIS A 192 14.62 -49.74 -10.17
CA HIS A 192 15.17 -50.79 -11.06
C HIS A 192 16.38 -51.49 -10.49
N ARG A 193 17.12 -50.89 -9.55
CA ARG A 193 18.28 -51.53 -8.89
C ARG A 193 17.90 -52.45 -7.72
N ASN A 194 16.70 -52.30 -7.19
CA ASN A 194 16.20 -53.12 -6.07
C ASN A 194 15.31 -54.30 -6.50
N LYS A 195 15.27 -54.62 -7.77
CA LYS A 195 14.71 -55.85 -8.36
C LYS A 195 15.84 -56.72 -8.92
#